data_2b51b2151bc0d0918679150848c716c8
#
_entry.id   2b51b2151bc0d0918679150848c716c8
#
_cell.length_a   1.000
_cell.length_b   1.000
_cell.length_c   1.000
_cell.angle_alpha   90.00
_cell.angle_beta   90.00
_cell.angle_gamma   90.00
#
_symmetry.space_group_name_H-M   'P 1'
#
loop_
_entity.id
_entity.type
_entity.pdbx_description
1 polymer ?
#
loop_
_entity_poly.entity_id
_entity_poly.type
_entity_poly.pdbx_seq_one_letter_code
_entity_poly.pdbx_strand_id
1 'polypeptide(L)'
;MPKPHSTPKKKNAKPTFPAVLTIIAGLFILGLVVLWSSLFKDYPVNGPKQMLAINPGDTYSGFIDRLAEDEKISFPIILKLYQKLVIHDTLKAGVYEIQKGMSVRQVLELISNAENAQMNRILVIEGTTFKQLLENLKKDQLVTHTITHLPEQQLLKELNIPYSHPEGLFSPDTYFFAKGETDRKILTHLYTRQMKALDEAWQNRASGLPYKDKYEALIMASIIEKETSIDSELQQVSGVFVRRLKMGMRLQTDPTVIYGMGENYRGNITRKDLRTPTPYNTYTISGLPPTPIALPSKKAIEAAMHPDNSNNIYFVATGNGGHKFSASLEEHNRAVQQYLSVLRAKN
;
A
#
# COMPACT_ATOMS: atom_id res chain seq x y z
N MET A 1 -19.32 -31.12 -83.10
CA MET A 1 -19.57 -30.70 -81.71
C MET A 1 -18.62 -31.48 -80.79
N PRO A 2 -17.64 -30.86 -80.10
CA PRO A 2 -16.75 -31.57 -79.18
C PRO A 2 -17.41 -31.71 -77.82
N LYS A 3 -17.23 -32.90 -77.21
CA LYS A 3 -17.74 -33.25 -75.89
C LYS A 3 -16.92 -32.48 -74.79
N PRO A 4 -17.55 -32.06 -73.69
CA PRO A 4 -16.84 -31.35 -72.59
C PRO A 4 -15.96 -32.32 -71.81
N HIS A 5 -14.71 -31.92 -71.53
CA HIS A 5 -13.78 -32.59 -70.61
C HIS A 5 -14.26 -32.42 -69.17
N SER A 6 -14.53 -33.55 -68.52
CA SER A 6 -14.81 -33.60 -67.09
C SER A 6 -13.48 -33.51 -66.32
N THR A 7 -13.31 -32.48 -65.52
CA THR A 7 -12.22 -32.37 -64.58
C THR A 7 -12.35 -33.40 -63.45
N PRO A 8 -11.30 -34.12 -63.05
CA PRO A 8 -11.37 -35.12 -61.98
C PRO A 8 -11.53 -34.43 -60.63
N LYS A 9 -12.59 -34.77 -59.87
CA LYS A 9 -12.77 -34.37 -58.49
C LYS A 9 -11.62 -34.96 -57.66
N LYS A 10 -10.80 -34.09 -57.02
CA LYS A 10 -9.82 -34.49 -56.00
C LYS A 10 -10.57 -35.21 -54.87
N LYS A 11 -10.37 -36.49 -54.70
CA LYS A 11 -10.79 -37.26 -53.54
C LYS A 11 -9.91 -36.82 -52.35
N ASN A 12 -10.51 -36.21 -51.32
CA ASN A 12 -9.89 -36.01 -50.05
C ASN A 12 -9.53 -37.38 -49.45
N ALA A 13 -8.29 -37.79 -49.55
CA ALA A 13 -7.80 -39.02 -48.94
C ALA A 13 -7.87 -38.84 -47.43
N LYS A 14 -8.61 -39.71 -46.75
CA LYS A 14 -8.57 -39.81 -45.28
C LYS A 14 -7.16 -40.19 -44.86
N PRO A 15 -6.60 -39.57 -43.82
CA PRO A 15 -5.26 -39.92 -43.35
C PRO A 15 -5.19 -41.39 -42.99
N THR A 16 -4.14 -42.07 -43.46
CA THR A 16 -3.88 -43.47 -43.13
C THR A 16 -3.46 -43.60 -41.67
N PHE A 17 -3.75 -44.72 -41.02
CA PHE A 17 -3.40 -44.99 -39.59
C PHE A 17 -1.94 -44.62 -39.24
N PRO A 18 -0.91 -44.96 -40.04
CA PRO A 18 0.48 -44.51 -39.78
C PRO A 18 0.67 -42.99 -39.84
N ALA A 19 -0.04 -42.28 -40.75
CA ALA A 19 0.04 -40.85 -40.80
C ALA A 19 -0.56 -40.14 -39.58
N VAL A 20 -1.63 -40.70 -39.00
CA VAL A 20 -2.23 -40.20 -37.76
C VAL A 20 -1.24 -40.40 -36.60
N LEU A 21 -0.59 -41.56 -36.52
CA LEU A 21 0.41 -41.86 -35.48
C LEU A 21 1.61 -40.89 -35.55
N THR A 22 2.08 -40.59 -36.76
CA THR A 22 3.18 -39.65 -36.99
C THR A 22 2.81 -38.22 -36.56
N ILE A 23 1.57 -37.78 -36.83
CA ILE A 23 1.07 -36.47 -36.39
C ILE A 23 0.99 -36.41 -34.87
N ILE A 24 0.48 -37.46 -34.21
CA ILE A 24 0.40 -37.52 -32.74
C ILE A 24 1.80 -37.49 -32.13
N ALA A 25 2.73 -38.26 -32.65
CA ALA A 25 4.13 -38.25 -32.19
C ALA A 25 4.78 -36.87 -32.38
N GLY A 26 4.54 -36.22 -33.53
CA GLY A 26 5.01 -34.86 -33.80
C GLY A 26 4.45 -33.82 -32.83
N LEU A 27 3.15 -33.87 -32.54
CA LEU A 27 2.49 -33.00 -31.56
C LEU A 27 3.01 -33.26 -30.13
N PHE A 28 3.27 -34.50 -29.79
CA PHE A 28 3.84 -34.88 -28.48
C PHE A 28 5.27 -34.32 -28.33
N ILE A 29 6.12 -34.48 -29.35
CA ILE A 29 7.49 -33.93 -29.36
C ILE A 29 7.44 -32.39 -29.26
N LEU A 30 6.57 -31.74 -30.04
CA LEU A 30 6.38 -30.31 -29.97
C LEU A 30 5.95 -29.86 -28.55
N GLY A 31 5.00 -30.57 -27.93
CA GLY A 31 4.58 -30.33 -26.55
C GLY A 31 5.73 -30.44 -25.55
N LEU A 32 6.61 -31.45 -25.70
CA LEU A 32 7.80 -31.61 -24.86
C LEU A 32 8.82 -30.46 -25.07
N VAL A 33 9.03 -30.03 -26.31
CA VAL A 33 9.92 -28.89 -26.61
C VAL A 33 9.37 -27.60 -26.00
N VAL A 34 8.08 -27.35 -26.12
CA VAL A 34 7.44 -26.17 -25.53
C VAL A 34 7.52 -26.21 -24.00
N LEU A 35 7.25 -27.36 -23.40
CA LEU A 35 7.37 -27.56 -21.95
C LEU A 35 8.81 -27.30 -21.48
N TRP A 36 9.78 -27.91 -22.17
CA TRP A 36 11.19 -27.75 -21.84
C TRP A 36 11.64 -26.29 -21.97
N SER A 37 11.31 -25.61 -23.08
CA SER A 37 11.66 -24.20 -23.30
C SER A 37 10.99 -23.25 -22.31
N SER A 38 9.82 -23.60 -21.76
CA SER A 38 9.13 -22.77 -20.77
C SER A 38 9.76 -22.87 -19.38
N LEU A 39 10.22 -24.06 -18.98
CA LEU A 39 10.71 -24.34 -17.63
C LEU A 39 12.22 -24.22 -17.48
N PHE A 40 12.97 -24.69 -18.50
CA PHE A 40 14.44 -24.83 -18.41
C PHE A 40 15.21 -23.74 -19.17
N LYS A 41 14.51 -22.81 -19.82
CA LYS A 41 15.15 -21.61 -20.37
C LYS A 41 15.68 -20.76 -19.22
N ASP A 42 16.86 -20.17 -19.41
CA ASP A 42 17.44 -19.24 -18.45
C ASP A 42 16.51 -18.06 -18.20
N TYR A 43 16.31 -17.73 -16.93
CA TYR A 43 15.62 -16.51 -16.54
C TYR A 43 16.50 -15.29 -16.91
N PRO A 44 15.93 -14.28 -17.60
CA PRO A 44 16.73 -13.15 -18.04
C PRO A 44 17.13 -12.27 -16.84
N VAL A 45 18.44 -12.16 -16.60
CA VAL A 45 19.04 -11.37 -15.52
C VAL A 45 19.99 -10.35 -16.10
N ASN A 46 19.88 -9.10 -15.65
CA ASN A 46 20.79 -8.01 -16.01
C ASN A 46 22.04 -8.07 -15.12
N GLY A 47 23.13 -8.63 -15.64
CA GLY A 47 24.40 -8.79 -14.92
C GLY A 47 24.60 -10.17 -14.29
N PRO A 48 25.55 -10.35 -13.37
CA PRO A 48 25.87 -11.65 -12.73
C PRO A 48 24.78 -12.10 -11.77
N LYS A 49 24.04 -11.17 -11.17
CA LYS A 49 22.92 -11.41 -10.26
C LYS A 49 21.89 -10.25 -10.31
N GLN A 50 20.66 -10.57 -9.98
CA GLN A 50 19.56 -9.59 -9.87
C GLN A 50 18.69 -9.90 -8.66
N MET A 51 18.27 -8.86 -7.95
CA MET A 51 17.31 -8.99 -6.85
C MET A 51 15.89 -8.94 -7.38
N LEU A 52 15.08 -9.92 -6.98
CA LEU A 52 13.66 -10.02 -7.30
C LEU A 52 12.83 -9.82 -6.03
N ALA A 53 12.04 -8.75 -5.98
CA ALA A 53 11.14 -8.49 -4.88
C ALA A 53 9.76 -9.10 -5.14
N ILE A 54 9.25 -9.83 -4.15
CA ILE A 54 7.88 -10.36 -4.10
C ILE A 54 7.16 -9.66 -2.94
N ASN A 55 6.09 -8.95 -3.23
CA ASN A 55 5.37 -8.18 -2.23
C ASN A 55 4.31 -9.04 -1.50
N PRO A 56 3.94 -8.68 -0.27
CA PRO A 56 2.78 -9.27 0.39
C PRO A 56 1.51 -9.15 -0.47
N GLY A 57 0.78 -10.25 -0.63
CA GLY A 57 -0.42 -10.30 -1.48
C GLY A 57 -0.16 -10.61 -2.96
N ASP A 58 1.10 -10.67 -3.41
CA ASP A 58 1.43 -11.19 -4.73
C ASP A 58 1.00 -12.66 -4.85
N THR A 59 0.44 -13.02 -6.00
CA THR A 59 0.09 -14.41 -6.33
C THR A 59 0.99 -14.93 -7.46
N TYR A 60 1.18 -16.25 -7.53
CA TYR A 60 1.92 -16.85 -8.65
C TYR A 60 1.33 -16.48 -10.01
N SER A 61 -0.01 -16.50 -10.13
CA SER A 61 -0.64 -16.13 -11.39
C SER A 61 -0.32 -14.69 -11.79
N GLY A 62 -0.48 -13.72 -10.88
CA GLY A 62 -0.16 -12.32 -11.13
C GLY A 62 1.34 -12.08 -11.39
N PHE A 63 2.22 -12.82 -10.68
CA PHE A 63 3.66 -12.76 -10.92
C PHE A 63 4.03 -13.26 -12.31
N ILE A 64 3.50 -14.44 -12.72
CA ILE A 64 3.73 -15.02 -14.04
C ILE A 64 3.19 -14.10 -15.15
N ASP A 65 2.03 -13.45 -14.93
CA ASP A 65 1.46 -12.51 -15.90
C ASP A 65 2.37 -11.29 -16.10
N ARG A 66 2.88 -10.70 -15.02
CA ARG A 66 3.86 -9.60 -15.10
C ARG A 66 5.14 -10.01 -15.83
N LEU A 67 5.64 -11.22 -15.58
CA LEU A 67 6.82 -11.71 -16.31
C LEU A 67 6.56 -11.91 -17.80
N ALA A 68 5.34 -12.26 -18.19
CA ALA A 68 4.94 -12.39 -19.59
C ALA A 68 4.79 -11.02 -20.26
N GLU A 69 4.20 -10.03 -19.55
CA GLU A 69 4.09 -8.63 -20.00
C GLU A 69 5.48 -7.99 -20.20
N ASP A 70 6.43 -8.31 -19.33
CA ASP A 70 7.84 -7.87 -19.42
C ASP A 70 8.66 -8.67 -20.47
N GLU A 71 8.05 -9.56 -21.24
CA GLU A 71 8.70 -10.45 -22.24
C GLU A 71 9.81 -11.35 -21.65
N LYS A 72 9.82 -11.55 -20.33
CA LYS A 72 10.84 -12.36 -19.63
C LYS A 72 10.62 -13.86 -19.75
N ILE A 73 9.39 -14.28 -20.00
CA ILE A 73 9.01 -15.70 -20.13
C ILE A 73 8.15 -15.94 -21.37
N SER A 74 8.20 -17.20 -21.84
CA SER A 74 7.33 -17.69 -22.90
C SER A 74 6.29 -18.66 -22.32
N PHE A 75 5.10 -18.71 -22.94
CA PHE A 75 4.02 -19.65 -22.59
C PHE A 75 3.58 -19.61 -21.10
N PRO A 76 3.05 -18.48 -20.59
CA PRO A 76 2.67 -18.31 -19.17
C PRO A 76 1.68 -19.38 -18.66
N ILE A 77 0.82 -19.91 -19.53
CA ILE A 77 -0.14 -20.99 -19.21
C ILE A 77 0.58 -22.24 -18.70
N ILE A 78 1.72 -22.62 -19.29
CA ILE A 78 2.50 -23.80 -18.89
C ILE A 78 3.08 -23.59 -17.50
N LEU A 79 3.59 -22.38 -17.22
CA LEU A 79 4.16 -22.05 -15.92
C LEU A 79 3.10 -22.02 -14.82
N LYS A 80 1.90 -21.51 -15.12
CA LYS A 80 0.76 -21.55 -14.20
C LYS A 80 0.31 -22.99 -13.91
N LEU A 81 0.31 -23.83 -14.94
CA LEU A 81 -0.03 -25.27 -14.77
C LEU A 81 1.06 -25.99 -13.95
N TYR A 82 2.33 -25.74 -14.24
CA TYR A 82 3.45 -26.28 -13.46
C TYR A 82 3.37 -25.87 -12.00
N GLN A 83 3.15 -24.60 -11.70
CA GLN A 83 2.95 -24.10 -10.34
C GLN A 83 1.81 -24.83 -9.63
N LYS A 84 0.67 -24.99 -10.29
CA LYS A 84 -0.51 -25.64 -9.70
C LYS A 84 -0.33 -27.14 -9.45
N LEU A 85 0.44 -27.83 -10.30
CA LEU A 85 0.59 -29.28 -10.23
C LEU A 85 1.84 -29.72 -9.45
N VAL A 86 2.87 -28.89 -9.37
CA VAL A 86 4.18 -29.27 -8.82
C VAL A 86 4.56 -28.41 -7.61
N ILE A 87 4.36 -27.07 -7.71
CA ILE A 87 4.66 -26.17 -6.61
C ILE A 87 3.37 -25.98 -5.81
N HIS A 88 3.11 -26.81 -4.82
CA HIS A 88 1.91 -26.74 -3.99
C HIS A 88 1.92 -25.57 -3.00
N ASP A 89 3.08 -24.92 -2.81
CA ASP A 89 3.24 -23.79 -1.90
C ASP A 89 2.72 -22.47 -2.47
N THR A 90 2.44 -21.54 -1.55
CA THR A 90 2.12 -20.15 -1.90
C THR A 90 3.39 -19.36 -2.19
N LEU A 91 3.25 -18.32 -3.01
CA LEU A 91 4.31 -17.35 -3.24
C LEU A 91 4.70 -16.69 -1.90
N LYS A 92 5.97 -16.71 -1.54
CA LYS A 92 6.46 -16.13 -0.28
C LYS A 92 6.96 -14.72 -0.54
N ALA A 93 6.40 -13.75 0.19
CA ALA A 93 6.87 -12.38 0.12
C ALA A 93 8.34 -12.27 0.60
N GLY A 94 9.13 -11.49 -0.13
CA GLY A 94 10.55 -11.36 0.16
C GLY A 94 11.38 -10.84 -0.99
N VAL A 95 12.68 -10.67 -0.76
CA VAL A 95 13.64 -10.33 -1.80
C VAL A 95 14.56 -11.54 -2.04
N TYR A 96 14.60 -11.99 -3.29
CA TYR A 96 15.34 -13.19 -3.69
C TYR A 96 16.48 -12.81 -4.62
N GLU A 97 17.65 -13.38 -4.40
CA GLU A 97 18.79 -13.22 -5.31
C GLU A 97 18.70 -14.24 -6.43
N ILE A 98 18.50 -13.76 -7.66
CA ILE A 98 18.52 -14.58 -8.86
C ILE A 98 19.90 -14.46 -9.49
N GLN A 99 20.56 -15.58 -9.69
CA GLN A 99 21.88 -15.67 -10.32
C GLN A 99 21.72 -15.93 -11.83
N LYS A 100 22.66 -15.42 -12.61
CA LYS A 100 22.72 -15.69 -14.05
C LYS A 100 22.84 -17.21 -14.30
N GLY A 101 22.03 -17.73 -15.22
CA GLY A 101 21.97 -19.16 -15.54
C GLY A 101 20.93 -19.94 -14.75
N MET A 102 20.22 -19.31 -13.81
CA MET A 102 19.06 -19.96 -13.19
C MET A 102 17.92 -20.07 -14.21
N SER A 103 17.34 -21.28 -14.32
CA SER A 103 16.17 -21.49 -15.16
C SER A 103 14.91 -20.87 -14.56
N VAL A 104 13.89 -20.60 -15.38
CA VAL A 104 12.57 -20.10 -14.94
C VAL A 104 11.99 -21.01 -13.85
N ARG A 105 12.10 -22.33 -14.01
CA ARG A 105 11.72 -23.32 -13.00
C ARG A 105 12.40 -23.08 -11.65
N GLN A 106 13.74 -22.95 -11.65
CA GLN A 106 14.50 -22.70 -10.43
C GLN A 106 14.11 -21.39 -9.75
N VAL A 107 13.79 -20.35 -10.51
CA VAL A 107 13.28 -19.09 -9.94
C VAL A 107 11.92 -19.27 -9.29
N LEU A 108 10.99 -20.00 -9.91
CA LEU A 108 9.67 -20.28 -9.33
C LEU A 108 9.78 -21.12 -8.04
N GLU A 109 10.69 -22.10 -8.00
CA GLU A 109 10.97 -22.92 -6.81
C GLU A 109 11.67 -22.08 -5.71
N LEU A 110 12.60 -21.19 -6.09
CA LEU A 110 13.30 -20.31 -5.15
C LEU A 110 12.33 -19.42 -4.36
N ILE A 111 11.36 -18.82 -5.05
CA ILE A 111 10.39 -17.89 -4.45
C ILE A 111 9.23 -18.57 -3.73
N SER A 112 9.16 -19.90 -3.77
CA SER A 112 8.21 -20.70 -3.01
C SER A 112 8.63 -20.89 -1.54
N ASN A 113 9.93 -20.78 -1.24
CA ASN A 113 10.47 -20.96 0.10
C ASN A 113 10.98 -19.65 0.69
N ALA A 114 10.37 -19.22 1.81
CA ALA A 114 10.75 -17.99 2.52
C ALA A 114 12.20 -18.02 3.06
N GLU A 115 12.78 -19.20 3.33
CA GLU A 115 14.16 -19.34 3.80
C GLU A 115 15.18 -18.88 2.75
N ASN A 116 14.80 -18.94 1.46
CA ASN A 116 15.65 -18.47 0.36
C ASN A 116 15.63 -16.95 0.21
N ALA A 117 14.71 -16.25 0.90
CA ALA A 117 14.62 -14.81 0.80
C ALA A 117 15.77 -14.12 1.54
N GLN A 118 16.49 -13.28 0.84
CA GLN A 118 17.44 -12.34 1.46
C GLN A 118 16.67 -11.08 1.85
N MET A 119 16.03 -11.11 3.02
CA MET A 119 15.11 -10.06 3.42
C MET A 119 15.71 -9.14 4.48
N ASN A 120 15.66 -7.85 4.19
CA ASN A 120 15.49 -6.84 5.21
C ASN A 120 14.00 -6.41 5.23
N ARG A 121 13.41 -6.34 6.41
CA ARG A 121 12.01 -5.93 6.60
C ARG A 121 11.96 -4.63 7.38
N ILE A 122 11.42 -3.58 6.76
CA ILE A 122 11.15 -2.32 7.43
C ILE A 122 9.65 -2.22 7.68
N LEU A 123 9.27 -2.10 8.95
CA LEU A 123 7.89 -1.84 9.36
C LEU A 123 7.71 -0.35 9.59
N VAL A 124 6.87 0.29 8.79
CA VAL A 124 6.40 1.66 9.01
C VAL A 124 4.99 1.58 9.56
N ILE A 125 4.84 1.88 10.85
CA ILE A 125 3.57 1.76 11.56
C ILE A 125 2.67 2.95 11.21
N GLU A 126 1.39 2.69 10.94
CA GLU A 126 0.36 3.69 10.71
C GLU A 126 0.26 4.65 11.89
N GLY A 127 0.01 5.93 11.61
CA GLY A 127 -0.09 6.96 12.65
C GLY A 127 1.22 7.35 13.34
N THR A 128 2.39 6.80 12.92
CA THR A 128 3.69 7.29 13.37
C THR A 128 4.06 8.59 12.65
N THR A 129 5.00 9.36 13.22
CA THR A 129 5.50 10.58 12.61
C THR A 129 6.67 10.28 11.66
N PHE A 130 6.95 11.20 10.74
CA PHE A 130 8.14 11.12 9.89
C PHE A 130 9.44 11.04 10.72
N LYS A 131 9.52 11.77 11.82
CA LYS A 131 10.66 11.69 12.75
C LYS A 131 10.88 10.27 13.24
N GLN A 132 9.81 9.58 13.67
CA GLN A 132 9.89 8.18 14.12
C GLN A 132 10.30 7.23 13.01
N LEU A 133 9.77 7.41 11.78
CA LEU A 133 10.21 6.67 10.61
C LEU A 133 11.71 6.84 10.37
N LEU A 134 12.19 8.08 10.38
CA LEU A 134 13.59 8.40 10.13
C LEU A 134 14.52 7.80 11.22
N GLU A 135 14.12 7.86 12.48
CA GLU A 135 14.84 7.25 13.59
C GLU A 135 14.89 5.72 13.48
N ASN A 136 13.82 5.07 13.05
CA ASN A 136 13.79 3.62 12.81
C ASN A 136 14.72 3.23 11.66
N LEU A 137 14.69 3.98 10.56
CA LEU A 137 15.61 3.77 9.44
C LEU A 137 17.07 3.91 9.88
N LYS A 138 17.41 4.96 10.65
CA LYS A 138 18.77 5.18 11.13
C LYS A 138 19.33 4.05 12.00
N LYS A 139 18.46 3.33 12.70
CA LYS A 139 18.85 2.21 13.56
C LYS A 139 19.06 0.90 12.81
N ASP A 140 18.54 0.79 11.60
CA ASP A 140 18.61 -0.45 10.82
C ASP A 140 20.01 -0.61 10.20
N GLN A 141 20.76 -1.59 10.70
CA GLN A 141 22.14 -1.87 10.24
C GLN A 141 22.20 -2.54 8.86
N LEU A 142 21.08 -3.01 8.33
CA LEU A 142 20.99 -3.64 7.02
C LEU A 142 20.73 -2.63 5.90
N VAL A 143 20.42 -1.38 6.26
CA VAL A 143 20.22 -0.25 5.36
C VAL A 143 21.52 0.51 5.15
N THR A 144 21.82 0.87 3.91
CA THR A 144 22.93 1.77 3.59
C THR A 144 22.47 3.22 3.74
N HIS A 145 23.02 3.93 4.75
CA HIS A 145 22.60 5.30 5.06
C HIS A 145 23.32 6.31 4.17
N THR A 146 22.58 6.98 3.29
CA THR A 146 23.08 7.98 2.34
C THR A 146 22.49 9.37 2.56
N ILE A 147 21.23 9.47 3.04
CA ILE A 147 20.52 10.74 3.18
C ILE A 147 19.82 10.95 4.54
N THR A 148 19.64 9.90 5.35
CA THR A 148 18.91 10.01 6.64
C THR A 148 19.65 10.91 7.66
N HIS A 149 20.92 11.22 7.45
CA HIS A 149 21.69 12.15 8.29
C HIS A 149 21.47 13.64 7.92
N LEU A 150 20.84 13.91 6.76
CA LEU A 150 20.63 15.28 6.27
C LEU A 150 19.50 15.98 7.03
N PRO A 151 19.53 17.32 7.12
CA PRO A 151 18.38 18.11 7.54
C PRO A 151 17.17 17.87 6.64
N GLU A 152 15.95 17.93 7.20
CA GLU A 152 14.70 17.61 6.49
C GLU A 152 14.57 18.32 5.14
N GLN A 153 14.90 19.61 5.07
CA GLN A 153 14.84 20.38 3.82
C GLN A 153 15.79 19.86 2.73
N GLN A 154 16.98 19.40 3.11
CA GLN A 154 17.92 18.80 2.17
C GLN A 154 17.48 17.40 1.77
N LEU A 155 16.95 16.63 2.72
CA LEU A 155 16.40 15.31 2.44
C LEU A 155 15.25 15.38 1.43
N LEU A 156 14.33 16.33 1.59
CA LEU A 156 13.25 16.56 0.62
C LEU A 156 13.78 16.91 -0.78
N LYS A 157 14.81 17.75 -0.86
CA LYS A 157 15.50 18.08 -2.13
C LYS A 157 16.13 16.85 -2.77
N GLU A 158 16.84 16.04 -1.99
CA GLU A 158 17.49 14.83 -2.46
C GLU A 158 16.50 13.78 -2.98
N LEU A 159 15.29 13.79 -2.45
CA LEU A 159 14.19 12.94 -2.89
C LEU A 159 13.33 13.57 -4.01
N ASN A 160 13.64 14.78 -4.46
CA ASN A 160 12.84 15.57 -5.42
C ASN A 160 11.38 15.72 -4.97
N ILE A 161 11.14 15.91 -3.65
CA ILE A 161 9.82 16.07 -3.08
C ILE A 161 9.46 17.58 -3.08
N PRO A 162 8.35 17.99 -3.76
CA PRO A 162 7.99 19.40 -3.93
C PRO A 162 7.23 20.00 -2.74
N TYR A 163 7.24 19.35 -1.58
CA TYR A 163 6.59 19.82 -0.35
C TYR A 163 7.62 20.40 0.61
N SER A 164 7.18 21.34 1.45
CA SER A 164 8.05 22.00 2.43
C SER A 164 8.22 21.22 3.74
N HIS A 165 7.39 20.20 3.99
CA HIS A 165 7.41 19.40 5.21
C HIS A 165 7.21 17.92 4.87
N PRO A 166 7.97 17.00 5.48
CA PRO A 166 7.93 15.58 5.13
C PRO A 166 6.77 14.80 5.77
N GLU A 167 6.08 15.37 6.77
CA GLU A 167 5.03 14.67 7.52
C GLU A 167 3.86 14.25 6.62
N GLY A 168 3.41 13.01 6.79
CA GLY A 168 2.30 12.43 6.03
C GLY A 168 2.65 11.92 4.63
N LEU A 169 3.85 12.24 4.11
CA LEU A 169 4.21 11.97 2.71
C LEU A 169 4.71 10.55 2.43
N PHE A 170 4.88 9.72 3.44
CA PHE A 170 5.44 8.36 3.31
C PHE A 170 4.42 7.32 3.73
N SER A 171 4.21 6.32 2.88
CA SER A 171 3.20 5.28 3.11
C SER A 171 3.59 4.36 4.27
N PRO A 172 2.75 4.22 5.30
CA PRO A 172 2.94 3.19 6.32
C PRO A 172 2.58 1.82 5.76
N ASP A 173 3.48 0.87 5.92
CA ASP A 173 3.28 -0.56 5.58
C ASP A 173 4.51 -1.38 6.01
N THR A 174 4.48 -2.68 5.75
CA THR A 174 5.66 -3.55 5.85
C THR A 174 6.34 -3.65 4.49
N TYR A 175 7.61 -3.25 4.44
CA TYR A 175 8.40 -3.27 3.21
C TYR A 175 9.53 -4.27 3.31
N PHE A 176 9.78 -4.99 2.20
CA PHE A 176 10.89 -5.92 2.08
C PHE A 176 11.91 -5.34 1.10
N PHE A 177 13.17 -5.27 1.55
CA PHE A 177 14.26 -4.69 0.79
C PHE A 177 15.45 -5.64 0.76
N ALA A 178 16.28 -5.53 -0.28
CA ALA A 178 17.55 -6.23 -0.33
C ALA A 178 18.49 -5.72 0.78
N LYS A 179 19.26 -6.60 1.38
CA LYS A 179 20.34 -6.21 2.31
C LYS A 179 21.29 -5.22 1.61
N GLY A 180 21.56 -4.09 2.27
CA GLY A 180 22.41 -3.02 1.71
C GLY A 180 21.66 -2.05 0.78
N GLU A 181 20.33 -2.15 0.69
CA GLU A 181 19.54 -1.13 0.01
C GLU A 181 19.71 0.24 0.67
N THR A 182 19.69 1.31 -0.14
CA THR A 182 19.90 2.66 0.37
C THR A 182 18.62 3.25 0.99
N ASP A 183 18.78 4.02 2.06
CA ASP A 183 17.70 4.79 2.67
C ASP A 183 17.02 5.74 1.66
N ARG A 184 17.78 6.30 0.70
CA ARG A 184 17.23 7.08 -0.43
C ARG A 184 16.19 6.29 -1.21
N LYS A 185 16.52 5.06 -1.62
CA LYS A 185 15.64 4.22 -2.43
C LYS A 185 14.41 3.78 -1.64
N ILE A 186 14.60 3.44 -0.36
CA ILE A 186 13.51 3.10 0.55
C ILE A 186 12.54 4.27 0.68
N LEU A 187 13.02 5.47 1.04
CA LEU A 187 12.19 6.66 1.19
C LEU A 187 11.52 7.07 -0.12
N THR A 188 12.22 6.96 -1.26
CA THR A 188 11.61 7.22 -2.58
C THR A 188 10.44 6.27 -2.84
N HIS A 189 10.58 4.99 -2.50
CA HIS A 189 9.51 3.99 -2.68
C HIS A 189 8.30 4.30 -1.78
N LEU A 190 8.54 4.59 -0.50
CA LEU A 190 7.48 4.95 0.46
C LEU A 190 6.72 6.21 0.00
N TYR A 191 7.45 7.24 -0.45
CA TYR A 191 6.86 8.47 -1.00
C TYR A 191 6.01 8.21 -2.25
N THR A 192 6.57 7.49 -3.23
CA THR A 192 5.88 7.19 -4.48
C THR A 192 4.58 6.43 -4.23
N ARG A 193 4.61 5.46 -3.30
CA ARG A 193 3.42 4.68 -2.92
C ARG A 193 2.36 5.55 -2.24
N GLN A 194 2.76 6.44 -1.33
CA GLN A 194 1.83 7.36 -0.67
C GLN A 194 1.17 8.31 -1.66
N MET A 195 1.97 8.91 -2.55
CA MET A 195 1.44 9.83 -3.55
C MET A 195 0.50 9.14 -4.54
N LYS A 196 0.82 7.91 -4.93
CA LYS A 196 -0.09 7.11 -5.76
C LYS A 196 -1.42 6.85 -5.07
N ALA A 197 -1.41 6.42 -3.81
CA ALA A 197 -2.64 6.19 -3.04
C ALA A 197 -3.45 7.48 -2.88
N LEU A 198 -2.78 8.60 -2.61
CA LEU A 198 -3.41 9.91 -2.49
C LEU A 198 -4.02 10.37 -3.81
N ASP A 199 -3.32 10.20 -4.93
CA ASP A 199 -3.81 10.61 -6.25
C ASP A 199 -5.02 9.77 -6.69
N GLU A 200 -4.98 8.45 -6.48
CA GLU A 200 -6.10 7.55 -6.76
C GLU A 200 -7.33 7.92 -5.93
N ALA A 201 -7.17 8.14 -4.63
CA ALA A 201 -8.26 8.52 -3.75
C ALA A 201 -8.82 9.92 -4.11
N TRP A 202 -7.94 10.88 -4.45
CA TRP A 202 -8.36 12.23 -4.85
C TRP A 202 -9.16 12.25 -6.15
N GLN A 203 -8.79 11.42 -7.14
CA GLN A 203 -9.53 11.29 -8.40
C GLN A 203 -10.95 10.74 -8.17
N ASN A 204 -11.09 9.80 -7.24
CA ASN A 204 -12.36 9.12 -6.93
C ASN A 204 -13.15 9.76 -5.78
N ARG A 205 -12.75 10.93 -5.29
CA ARG A 205 -13.34 11.58 -4.11
C ARG A 205 -14.81 11.93 -4.27
N ALA A 206 -15.53 11.93 -3.17
CA ALA A 206 -16.88 12.46 -3.11
C ALA A 206 -16.92 13.95 -3.51
N SER A 207 -18.02 14.39 -4.09
CA SER A 207 -18.22 15.79 -4.45
C SER A 207 -18.41 16.68 -3.22
N GLY A 208 -18.04 17.95 -3.35
CA GLY A 208 -18.33 18.98 -2.34
C GLY A 208 -17.52 18.83 -1.05
N LEU A 209 -16.35 18.18 -1.07
CA LEU A 209 -15.43 18.18 0.05
C LEU A 209 -14.84 19.58 0.30
N PRO A 210 -14.52 19.94 1.56
CA PRO A 210 -14.04 21.28 1.90
C PRO A 210 -12.52 21.49 1.70
N TYR A 211 -11.85 20.57 1.02
CA TYR A 211 -10.40 20.66 0.77
C TYR A 211 -10.10 21.45 -0.50
N LYS A 212 -9.10 22.33 -0.45
CA LYS A 212 -8.63 23.10 -1.61
C LYS A 212 -7.85 22.24 -2.60
N ASP A 213 -7.09 21.27 -2.07
CA ASP A 213 -6.25 20.37 -2.85
C ASP A 213 -6.08 19.02 -2.13
N LYS A 214 -5.36 18.09 -2.78
CA LYS A 214 -5.08 16.76 -2.22
C LYS A 214 -4.20 16.79 -0.97
N TYR A 215 -3.39 17.85 -0.77
CA TYR A 215 -2.57 17.98 0.43
C TYR A 215 -3.42 18.28 1.66
N GLU A 216 -4.42 19.16 1.55
CA GLU A 216 -5.39 19.38 2.64
C GLU A 216 -6.17 18.10 2.99
N ALA A 217 -6.49 17.27 1.99
CA ALA A 217 -7.09 15.96 2.25
C ALA A 217 -6.12 15.00 2.96
N LEU A 218 -4.82 15.05 2.66
CA LEU A 218 -3.81 14.28 3.37
C LEU A 218 -3.65 14.75 4.82
N ILE A 219 -3.75 16.07 5.08
CA ILE A 219 -3.79 16.60 6.44
C ILE A 219 -4.98 16.02 7.20
N MET A 220 -6.18 16.04 6.62
CA MET A 220 -7.36 15.43 7.23
C MET A 220 -7.19 13.94 7.47
N ALA A 221 -6.64 13.19 6.50
CA ALA A 221 -6.38 11.77 6.65
C ALA A 221 -5.45 11.48 7.86
N SER A 222 -4.43 12.30 8.07
CA SER A 222 -3.52 12.15 9.21
C SER A 222 -4.20 12.41 10.57
N ILE A 223 -5.20 13.27 10.60
CA ILE A 223 -6.01 13.52 11.80
C ILE A 223 -6.93 12.33 12.06
N ILE A 224 -7.62 11.82 11.04
CA ILE A 224 -8.50 10.65 11.14
C ILE A 224 -7.71 9.43 11.63
N GLU A 225 -6.50 9.20 11.08
CA GLU A 225 -5.60 8.12 11.49
C GLU A 225 -5.26 8.16 12.99
N LYS A 226 -5.15 9.37 13.56
CA LYS A 226 -4.82 9.55 14.98
C LYS A 226 -6.03 9.48 15.91
N GLU A 227 -7.25 9.58 15.39
CA GLU A 227 -8.48 9.58 16.20
C GLU A 227 -8.99 8.18 16.48
N THR A 228 -8.90 7.27 15.53
CA THR A 228 -9.42 5.91 15.71
C THR A 228 -8.58 4.87 15.00
N SER A 229 -8.40 3.72 15.64
CA SER A 229 -7.84 2.52 15.04
C SER A 229 -8.91 1.54 14.55
N ILE A 230 -10.19 1.94 14.61
CA ILE A 230 -11.33 1.08 14.26
C ILE A 230 -11.74 1.40 12.82
N ASP A 231 -11.48 0.48 11.91
CA ASP A 231 -11.74 0.65 10.47
C ASP A 231 -13.18 1.12 10.17
N SER A 232 -14.17 0.56 10.86
CA SER A 232 -15.59 0.90 10.66
C SER A 232 -15.96 2.32 11.13
N GLU A 233 -15.11 3.00 11.89
CA GLU A 233 -15.35 4.35 12.37
C GLU A 233 -14.65 5.43 11.52
N LEU A 234 -13.67 5.07 10.70
CA LEU A 234 -12.87 6.03 9.93
C LEU A 234 -13.73 7.00 9.11
N GLN A 235 -14.74 6.48 8.39
CA GLN A 235 -15.65 7.33 7.60
C GLN A 235 -16.57 8.19 8.47
N GLN A 236 -16.97 7.73 9.66
CA GLN A 236 -17.80 8.48 10.60
C GLN A 236 -17.01 9.64 11.22
N VAL A 237 -15.76 9.37 11.65
CA VAL A 237 -14.84 10.41 12.15
C VAL A 237 -14.56 11.44 11.06
N SER A 238 -14.28 10.98 9.83
CA SER A 238 -14.13 11.85 8.67
C SER A 238 -15.37 12.74 8.46
N GLY A 239 -16.56 12.14 8.51
CA GLY A 239 -17.84 12.84 8.34
C GLY A 239 -18.03 13.94 9.36
N VAL A 240 -17.71 13.70 10.63
CA VAL A 240 -17.77 14.74 11.68
C VAL A 240 -16.85 15.91 11.34
N PHE A 241 -15.59 15.66 11.00
CA PHE A 241 -14.64 16.73 10.70
C PHE A 241 -14.99 17.51 9.43
N VAL A 242 -15.41 16.82 8.37
CA VAL A 242 -15.85 17.45 7.11
C VAL A 242 -17.06 18.37 7.35
N ARG A 243 -18.04 17.93 8.13
CA ARG A 243 -19.21 18.76 8.48
C ARG A 243 -18.81 19.97 9.34
N ARG A 244 -17.92 19.78 10.32
CA ARG A 244 -17.39 20.90 11.12
C ARG A 244 -16.68 21.93 10.24
N LEU A 245 -15.80 21.51 9.32
CA LEU A 245 -15.15 22.44 8.39
C LEU A 245 -16.16 23.23 7.55
N LYS A 246 -17.19 22.56 6.99
CA LYS A 246 -18.25 23.21 6.20
C LYS A 246 -19.07 24.22 7.00
N MET A 247 -19.25 23.99 8.30
CA MET A 247 -19.97 24.88 9.22
C MET A 247 -19.08 25.97 9.83
N GLY A 248 -17.78 26.02 9.49
CA GLY A 248 -16.82 26.95 10.11
C GLY A 248 -16.49 26.61 11.58
N MET A 249 -16.85 25.41 12.03
CA MET A 249 -16.53 24.94 13.39
C MET A 249 -15.07 24.54 13.49
N ARG A 250 -14.48 24.76 14.67
CA ARG A 250 -13.13 24.25 15.00
C ARG A 250 -13.15 22.73 15.07
N LEU A 251 -12.06 22.08 14.64
CA LEU A 251 -11.96 20.61 14.69
C LEU A 251 -11.87 20.08 16.13
N GLN A 252 -11.12 20.75 17.02
CA GLN A 252 -11.02 20.43 18.46
C GLN A 252 -10.60 18.99 18.69
N THR A 253 -9.47 18.59 18.11
CA THR A 253 -8.93 17.23 18.17
C THR A 253 -7.59 17.23 18.89
N ASP A 254 -7.49 16.40 19.94
CA ASP A 254 -6.32 16.30 20.83
C ASP A 254 -5.03 15.93 20.09
N PRO A 255 -5.02 14.98 19.13
CA PRO A 255 -3.81 14.63 18.39
C PRO A 255 -3.09 15.80 17.73
N THR A 256 -3.80 16.82 17.28
CA THR A 256 -3.19 18.02 16.70
C THR A 256 -2.44 18.86 17.73
N VAL A 257 -2.99 18.94 18.96
CA VAL A 257 -2.33 19.60 20.08
C VAL A 257 -1.06 18.86 20.47
N ILE A 258 -1.16 17.52 20.61
CA ILE A 258 -0.03 16.65 20.92
C ILE A 258 1.10 16.84 19.90
N TYR A 259 0.78 16.82 18.62
CA TYR A 259 1.76 17.02 17.57
C TYR A 259 2.43 18.41 17.66
N GLY A 260 1.62 19.45 17.89
CA GLY A 260 2.11 20.83 18.07
C GLY A 260 2.97 21.03 19.31
N MET A 261 2.79 20.23 20.35
CA MET A 261 3.64 20.20 21.55
C MET A 261 5.01 19.55 21.27
N GLY A 262 5.05 18.60 20.32
CA GLY A 262 6.28 17.88 19.97
C GLY A 262 6.94 17.23 21.20
N GLU A 263 8.21 17.53 21.43
CA GLU A 263 9.00 16.98 22.54
C GLU A 263 8.55 17.46 23.94
N ASN A 264 7.71 18.49 24.00
CA ASN A 264 7.16 18.97 25.28
C ASN A 264 5.98 18.13 25.77
N TYR A 265 5.42 17.23 24.95
CA TYR A 265 4.36 16.32 25.38
C TYR A 265 4.88 15.30 26.39
N ARG A 266 4.23 15.22 27.56
CA ARG A 266 4.63 14.36 28.71
C ARG A 266 3.60 13.27 29.00
N GLY A 267 2.78 12.87 28.01
CA GLY A 267 1.80 11.81 28.15
C GLY A 267 0.39 12.28 28.53
N ASN A 268 0.22 13.53 28.99
CA ASN A 268 -1.09 14.11 29.32
C ASN A 268 -1.24 15.50 28.68
N ILE A 269 -2.46 15.84 28.27
CA ILE A 269 -2.85 17.18 27.82
C ILE A 269 -3.54 17.91 28.97
N THR A 270 -3.09 19.12 29.27
CA THR A 270 -3.70 19.97 30.28
C THR A 270 -4.68 20.98 29.66
N ARG A 271 -5.56 21.58 30.48
CA ARG A 271 -6.42 22.67 30.03
C ARG A 271 -5.62 23.88 29.52
N LYS A 272 -4.40 24.08 29.99
CA LYS A 272 -3.49 25.13 29.51
C LYS A 272 -3.08 24.83 28.07
N ASP A 273 -2.69 23.59 27.76
CA ASP A 273 -2.26 23.16 26.44
C ASP A 273 -3.38 23.35 25.40
N LEU A 274 -4.62 22.97 25.75
CA LEU A 274 -5.80 23.18 24.90
C LEU A 274 -6.09 24.67 24.59
N ARG A 275 -5.64 25.59 25.44
CA ARG A 275 -5.85 27.04 25.27
C ARG A 275 -4.65 27.78 24.70
N THR A 276 -3.49 27.13 24.66
CA THR A 276 -2.26 27.73 24.16
C THR A 276 -2.30 27.78 22.61
N PRO A 277 -2.27 28.97 21.99
CA PRO A 277 -2.26 29.07 20.54
C PRO A 277 -0.99 28.49 19.94
N THR A 278 -1.14 27.58 19.01
CA THR A 278 -0.09 27.07 18.13
C THR A 278 -0.66 26.89 16.73
N PRO A 279 0.14 26.82 15.66
CA PRO A 279 -0.36 26.55 14.32
C PRO A 279 -1.09 25.20 14.20
N TYR A 280 -0.85 24.28 15.12
CA TYR A 280 -1.47 22.94 15.15
C TYR A 280 -2.66 22.83 16.13
N ASN A 281 -2.83 23.77 17.04
CA ASN A 281 -3.89 23.65 18.05
C ASN A 281 -5.28 23.94 17.46
N THR A 282 -6.00 22.90 17.06
CA THR A 282 -7.34 22.98 16.48
C THR A 282 -8.44 23.39 17.47
N TYR A 283 -8.12 23.58 18.76
CA TYR A 283 -9.01 24.28 19.71
C TYR A 283 -8.92 25.78 19.60
N THR A 284 -7.83 26.31 19.03
CA THR A 284 -7.59 27.77 18.94
C THR A 284 -7.59 28.29 17.50
N ILE A 285 -7.24 27.46 16.51
CA ILE A 285 -7.29 27.81 15.09
C ILE A 285 -8.61 27.38 14.45
N SER A 286 -8.97 28.02 13.33
CA SER A 286 -10.04 27.59 12.43
C SER A 286 -9.46 26.83 11.25
N GLY A 287 -10.15 25.76 10.81
CA GLY A 287 -9.71 24.94 9.68
C GLY A 287 -8.67 23.88 10.06
N LEU A 288 -7.89 23.48 9.06
CA LEU A 288 -6.86 22.45 9.16
C LEU A 288 -5.54 23.02 9.70
N PRO A 289 -4.71 22.21 10.38
CA PRO A 289 -3.32 22.57 10.67
C PRO A 289 -2.50 22.70 9.37
N PRO A 290 -1.28 23.30 9.44
CA PRO A 290 -0.50 23.60 8.23
C PRO A 290 0.08 22.37 7.52
N THR A 291 0.24 21.25 8.23
CA THR A 291 0.78 19.98 7.68
C THR A 291 0.02 18.78 8.25
N PRO A 292 0.15 17.60 7.66
CA PRO A 292 -0.20 16.36 8.35
C PRO A 292 0.46 16.26 9.71
N ILE A 293 -0.08 15.43 10.60
CA ILE A 293 0.40 15.21 11.98
C ILE A 293 0.90 13.77 12.22
N ALA A 294 0.81 12.93 11.21
CA ALA A 294 1.25 11.53 11.22
C ALA A 294 1.32 11.00 9.78
N LEU A 295 1.84 9.79 9.61
CA LEU A 295 1.80 9.02 8.37
C LEU A 295 0.45 8.28 8.29
N PRO A 296 -0.50 8.72 7.45
CA PRO A 296 -1.82 8.09 7.39
C PRO A 296 -1.79 6.83 6.52
N SER A 297 -2.57 5.83 6.92
CA SER A 297 -2.85 4.63 6.14
C SER A 297 -3.65 4.95 4.87
N LYS A 298 -3.63 4.03 3.90
CA LYS A 298 -4.49 4.11 2.71
C LYS A 298 -5.97 4.21 3.10
N LYS A 299 -6.41 3.48 4.15
CA LYS A 299 -7.79 3.51 4.65
C LYS A 299 -8.19 4.89 5.18
N ALA A 300 -7.32 5.55 5.93
CA ALA A 300 -7.56 6.91 6.42
C ALA A 300 -7.61 7.93 5.28
N ILE A 301 -6.77 7.78 4.24
CA ILE A 301 -6.83 8.60 3.03
C ILE A 301 -8.17 8.39 2.31
N GLU A 302 -8.60 7.15 2.12
CA GLU A 302 -9.90 6.83 1.51
C GLU A 302 -11.07 7.37 2.34
N ALA A 303 -11.00 7.26 3.68
CA ALA A 303 -12.02 7.81 4.57
C ALA A 303 -12.11 9.35 4.49
N ALA A 304 -10.98 10.05 4.36
CA ALA A 304 -10.98 11.51 4.17
C ALA A 304 -11.68 11.90 2.86
N MET A 305 -11.60 11.05 1.82
CA MET A 305 -12.24 11.28 0.52
C MET A 305 -13.71 10.84 0.46
N HIS A 306 -14.13 9.96 1.36
CA HIS A 306 -15.47 9.38 1.41
C HIS A 306 -16.03 9.42 2.82
N PRO A 307 -16.32 10.65 3.37
CA PRO A 307 -16.95 10.80 4.67
C PRO A 307 -18.35 10.18 4.68
N ASP A 308 -18.80 9.74 5.85
CA ASP A 308 -20.17 9.24 6.01
C ASP A 308 -21.22 10.36 5.76
N ASN A 309 -22.44 9.95 5.46
CA ASN A 309 -23.55 10.86 5.15
C ASN A 309 -24.48 11.14 6.35
N SER A 310 -24.04 10.81 7.59
CA SER A 310 -24.82 11.13 8.79
C SER A 310 -24.85 12.65 9.06
N ASN A 311 -25.65 13.05 10.07
CA ASN A 311 -25.67 14.44 10.56
C ASN A 311 -24.80 14.66 11.80
N ASN A 312 -23.96 13.67 12.18
CA ASN A 312 -23.15 13.74 13.38
C ASN A 312 -22.06 14.81 13.27
N ILE A 313 -21.93 15.66 14.28
CA ILE A 313 -20.90 16.70 14.40
C ILE A 313 -20.09 16.59 15.69
N TYR A 314 -20.35 15.56 16.50
CA TYR A 314 -19.64 15.22 17.73
C TYR A 314 -19.39 13.73 17.80
N PHE A 315 -18.31 13.35 18.50
CA PHE A 315 -18.08 12.00 18.96
C PHE A 315 -17.36 12.02 20.30
N VAL A 316 -17.48 10.96 21.07
CA VAL A 316 -16.79 10.74 22.35
C VAL A 316 -16.54 9.24 22.52
N ALA A 317 -15.44 8.87 23.16
CA ALA A 317 -15.15 7.48 23.48
C ALA A 317 -16.26 6.85 24.32
N THR A 318 -16.57 5.56 24.10
CA THR A 318 -17.58 4.83 24.89
C THR A 318 -17.02 4.29 26.21
N GLY A 319 -15.69 4.22 26.32
CA GLY A 319 -15.00 3.56 27.45
C GLY A 319 -14.94 2.04 27.36
N ASN A 320 -15.61 1.43 26.36
CA ASN A 320 -15.58 -0.01 26.09
C ASN A 320 -15.02 -0.35 24.71
N GLY A 321 -14.25 0.56 24.12
CA GLY A 321 -13.77 0.54 22.74
C GLY A 321 -14.73 1.24 21.79
N GLY A 322 -14.16 2.06 20.88
CA GLY A 322 -14.93 2.83 19.91
C GLY A 322 -15.60 4.10 20.46
N HIS A 323 -16.36 4.75 19.56
CA HIS A 323 -16.94 6.07 19.78
C HIS A 323 -18.46 6.07 19.69
N LYS A 324 -19.09 6.96 20.45
CA LYS A 324 -20.49 7.35 20.28
C LYS A 324 -20.55 8.65 19.48
N PHE A 325 -21.19 8.60 18.32
CA PHE A 325 -21.41 9.74 17.45
C PHE A 325 -22.75 10.42 17.77
N SER A 326 -22.82 11.75 17.65
CA SER A 326 -23.99 12.54 18.02
C SER A 326 -24.16 13.72 17.06
N ALA A 327 -25.43 14.05 16.74
CA ALA A 327 -25.78 15.15 15.86
C ALA A 327 -25.98 16.48 16.63
N SER A 328 -26.27 16.44 17.94
CA SER A 328 -26.48 17.59 18.77
C SER A 328 -25.57 17.65 19.99
N LEU A 329 -25.33 18.84 20.54
CA LEU A 329 -24.57 19.03 21.76
C LEU A 329 -25.22 18.33 22.96
N GLU A 330 -26.56 18.29 23.00
CA GLU A 330 -27.30 17.62 24.06
C GLU A 330 -27.04 16.10 24.07
N GLU A 331 -27.13 15.47 22.90
CA GLU A 331 -26.81 14.04 22.75
C GLU A 331 -25.35 13.76 23.12
N HIS A 332 -24.43 14.63 22.66
CA HIS A 332 -23.02 14.52 22.99
C HIS A 332 -22.79 14.60 24.52
N ASN A 333 -23.40 15.58 25.18
CA ASN A 333 -23.28 15.72 26.62
C ASN A 333 -23.82 14.49 27.38
N ARG A 334 -24.93 13.88 26.91
CA ARG A 334 -25.42 12.60 27.46
C ARG A 334 -24.40 11.48 27.26
N ALA A 335 -23.81 11.38 26.08
CA ALA A 335 -22.78 10.37 25.80
C ALA A 335 -21.51 10.57 26.66
N VAL A 336 -21.10 11.83 26.88
CA VAL A 336 -19.99 12.15 27.82
C VAL A 336 -20.30 11.68 29.23
N GLN A 337 -21.53 11.90 29.74
CA GLN A 337 -21.91 11.40 31.08
C GLN A 337 -21.88 9.87 31.16
N GLN A 338 -22.33 9.19 30.10
CA GLN A 338 -22.21 7.72 30.01
C GLN A 338 -20.75 7.26 30.04
N TYR A 339 -19.90 7.87 29.24
CA TYR A 339 -18.45 7.60 29.24
C TYR A 339 -17.85 7.74 30.65
N LEU A 340 -18.12 8.86 31.33
CA LEU A 340 -17.62 9.11 32.67
C LEU A 340 -18.14 8.07 33.68
N SER A 341 -19.38 7.59 33.55
CA SER A 341 -19.93 6.53 34.41
C SER A 341 -19.22 5.21 34.18
N VAL A 342 -18.89 4.85 32.93
CA VAL A 342 -18.10 3.64 32.61
C VAL A 342 -16.70 3.72 33.22
N LEU A 343 -16.04 4.86 33.13
CA LEU A 343 -14.71 5.05 33.71
C LEU A 343 -14.73 4.90 35.24
N ARG A 344 -15.75 5.46 35.91
CA ARG A 344 -15.90 5.32 37.39
C ARG A 344 -16.17 3.89 37.81
N ALA A 345 -16.84 3.09 36.98
CA ALA A 345 -17.12 1.68 37.31
C ALA A 345 -15.90 0.76 37.09
N LYS A 346 -14.88 1.23 36.35
CA LYS A 346 -13.64 0.48 36.11
C LYS A 346 -12.50 0.78 37.08
N ASN A 347 -12.59 1.89 37.80
CA ASN A 347 -11.68 2.31 38.87
C ASN A 347 -12.23 1.93 40.24
#